data_b4bbec2797597958870d62f76d3835f8
#
_entry.id   b4bbec2797597958870d62f76d3835f8
#
_cell.length_a   1.000
_cell.length_b   1.000
_cell.length_c   1.000
_cell.angle_alpha   90.00
_cell.angle_beta   90.00
_cell.angle_gamma   90.00
#
_symmetry.space_group_name_H-M   'P 1'
#
loop_
_entity.id
_entity.type
_entity.pdbx_description
1 polymer ?
#
loop_
_entity_poly.entity_id
_entity_poly.type
_entity_poly.pdbx_seq_one_letter_code
_entity_poly.pdbx_strand_id
1 'polypeptide(L)'
;MGLTRLLYALSMSLILVACSEPLDPRPITGAIAAAPAFIGQAATANPIDFDMPAHPYLGAQGLNAMHADGYSSDVHPGGGPLGNNIQMISRVGITTAPGGQCATLTFDSEHRLVALCAAMTGFRIHLIEPRSLRLLAEYKLPIRPSSYDAIIKRDQSYIMEDSSGAYFYLDQLDRVVMAASDQTIRRISHSQDTNGNWSFTTEDLWDLSKTVPHDCTTPTNWQPEGECDPITAVMPDHNGLIWWVTRRGRLGTLNPATGTIQSTRLDNEEIQNGFSVAADGVYIVSDHAMYRYYAGSDGKPVQGWRETYDRGSSRKIGTINQGSGTTPTLMGDNYVTVTDNADGRINLLVYQRRQEFEGSRQICAMPLFDDNHSVTDNSMIAFNHSILIENNAGYTSAYAQQEWDTTAGGIMRIDVREDESGCDVIWHSQERSPSVVPKLSALNGLAYFYTFATQADGQVAWYLTALDYVTGATQFKVLTGVGKAFDNNWAPLTLAPDGTAYVGTSKGLVGIWDGD
;
A
#
# COMPACT_ATOMS: atom_id res chain seq x y z
N MET A 1 60.15 8.35 25.63
CA MET A 1 58.68 8.57 25.78
C MET A 1 58.26 9.47 24.63
N GLY A 2 57.54 8.96 23.64
CA GLY A 2 56.99 9.77 22.55
C GLY A 2 57.15 9.13 21.18
N LEU A 3 56.51 7.98 20.91
CA LEU A 3 56.35 7.46 19.54
C LEU A 3 55.25 6.39 19.43
N THR A 4 54.11 6.58 20.08
CA THR A 4 53.02 5.58 20.02
C THR A 4 51.62 6.21 19.96
N ARG A 5 51.47 7.41 19.40
CA ARG A 5 50.14 8.07 19.23
C ARG A 5 49.84 8.59 17.82
N LEU A 6 50.51 8.05 16.81
CA LEU A 6 50.28 8.54 15.41
C LEU A 6 49.79 7.43 14.43
N LEU A 7 49.28 6.32 14.92
CA LEU A 7 48.83 5.22 14.04
C LEU A 7 47.35 4.83 14.17
N TYR A 8 46.53 5.64 14.86
CA TYR A 8 45.07 5.39 14.96
C TYR A 8 44.17 6.37 14.20
N ALA A 9 44.77 7.31 13.47
CA ALA A 9 43.99 8.34 12.73
C ALA A 9 43.88 8.10 11.21
N LEU A 10 44.40 7.01 10.67
CA LEU A 10 44.44 6.76 9.21
C LEU A 10 43.60 5.56 8.76
N SER A 11 42.82 4.92 9.61
CA SER A 11 42.01 3.75 9.23
C SER A 11 40.50 4.02 9.16
N MET A 12 40.05 5.26 9.29
CA MET A 12 38.61 5.58 9.33
C MET A 12 38.13 6.40 8.11
N SER A 13 38.98 6.61 7.11
CA SER A 13 38.63 7.43 5.93
C SER A 13 38.45 6.66 4.61
N LEU A 14 38.37 5.34 4.65
CA LEU A 14 38.30 4.52 3.43
C LEU A 14 37.01 3.68 3.29
N ILE A 15 35.94 3.99 4.03
CA ILE A 15 34.66 3.24 3.93
C ILE A 15 33.51 4.10 3.34
N LEU A 16 33.79 5.27 2.82
CA LEU A 16 32.72 6.17 2.32
C LEU A 16 32.72 6.39 0.79
N VAL A 17 33.37 5.55 0.02
CA VAL A 17 33.28 5.58 -1.45
C VAL A 17 32.97 4.18 -1.97
N ALA A 18 31.81 3.67 -1.61
CA ALA A 18 31.22 2.56 -2.34
C ALA A 18 29.71 2.69 -2.18
N CYS A 19 29.05 3.08 -3.23
CA CYS A 19 27.66 2.73 -3.54
C CYS A 19 26.97 3.89 -4.26
N SER A 20 27.30 4.05 -5.52
CA SER A 20 26.39 4.66 -6.50
C SER A 20 26.36 3.83 -7.79
N GLU A 21 26.68 2.56 -7.72
CA GLU A 21 26.36 1.71 -8.86
C GLU A 21 24.85 1.50 -8.90
N PRO A 22 24.22 1.71 -10.07
CA PRO A 22 22.81 1.35 -10.23
C PRO A 22 22.65 -0.13 -9.88
N LEU A 23 21.59 -0.45 -9.14
CA LEU A 23 21.30 -1.83 -8.79
C LEU A 23 21.03 -2.61 -10.07
N ASP A 24 21.90 -3.55 -10.41
CA ASP A 24 21.68 -4.43 -11.55
C ASP A 24 20.42 -5.28 -11.34
N PRO A 25 19.55 -5.38 -12.35
CA PRO A 25 18.49 -6.38 -12.35
C PRO A 25 19.13 -7.77 -12.22
N ARG A 26 18.59 -8.59 -11.32
CA ARG A 26 19.10 -9.96 -11.13
C ARG A 26 18.02 -10.98 -11.43
N PRO A 27 18.32 -12.04 -12.14
CA PRO A 27 17.40 -13.15 -12.29
C PRO A 27 17.13 -13.79 -10.91
N ILE A 28 16.06 -14.54 -10.81
CA ILE A 28 15.76 -15.33 -9.61
C ILE A 28 16.96 -16.23 -9.33
N THR A 29 17.59 -16.05 -8.15
CA THR A 29 18.69 -16.90 -7.70
C THR A 29 18.24 -17.66 -6.46
N GLY A 30 18.44 -18.96 -6.43
CA GLY A 30 18.13 -19.83 -5.30
C GLY A 30 17.70 -21.21 -5.75
N ALA A 31 17.49 -22.12 -4.81
CA ALA A 31 17.06 -23.49 -5.09
C ALA A 31 15.59 -23.51 -5.52
N ILE A 32 15.30 -23.12 -6.74
CA ILE A 32 13.95 -23.12 -7.33
C ILE A 32 13.56 -24.56 -7.78
N ALA A 33 14.47 -25.51 -7.64
CA ALA A 33 14.39 -26.82 -8.30
C ALA A 33 13.14 -27.66 -7.99
N ALA A 34 12.37 -27.33 -6.94
CA ALA A 34 11.16 -28.08 -6.57
C ALA A 34 9.85 -27.34 -6.89
N ALA A 35 9.87 -26.03 -7.06
CA ALA A 35 8.67 -25.24 -7.35
C ALA A 35 8.48 -25.05 -8.86
N PRO A 36 7.28 -25.33 -9.41
CA PRO A 36 7.03 -25.14 -10.83
C PRO A 36 7.06 -23.64 -11.18
N ALA A 37 7.81 -23.28 -12.24
CA ALA A 37 7.96 -21.90 -12.68
C ALA A 37 6.64 -21.29 -13.20
N PHE A 38 5.77 -22.11 -13.77
CA PHE A 38 4.45 -21.76 -14.27
C PHE A 38 3.45 -22.87 -13.96
N ILE A 39 2.25 -22.48 -13.52
CA ILE A 39 1.14 -23.41 -13.23
C ILE A 39 -0.10 -22.83 -13.92
N GLY A 40 -0.89 -23.68 -14.57
CA GLY A 40 -2.11 -23.28 -15.25
C GLY A 40 -1.93 -23.06 -16.75
N GLN A 41 -2.72 -22.19 -17.34
CA GLN A 41 -2.72 -21.87 -18.76
C GLN A 41 -2.84 -20.37 -18.97
N ALA A 42 -2.35 -19.88 -20.11
CA ALA A 42 -2.56 -18.50 -20.50
C ALA A 42 -4.06 -18.17 -20.55
N ALA A 43 -4.42 -17.04 -20.02
CA ALA A 43 -5.79 -16.55 -20.01
C ALA A 43 -6.14 -15.87 -21.33
N THR A 44 -7.43 -15.82 -21.62
CA THR A 44 -7.98 -14.95 -22.66
C THR A 44 -8.59 -13.72 -21.99
N ALA A 45 -8.30 -12.55 -22.51
CA ALA A 45 -8.86 -11.31 -21.98
C ALA A 45 -10.40 -11.31 -22.09
N ASN A 46 -11.06 -10.96 -21.00
CA ASN A 46 -12.53 -10.79 -20.92
C ASN A 46 -12.82 -9.44 -20.25
N PRO A 47 -12.85 -8.34 -21.01
CA PRO A 47 -12.93 -6.98 -20.46
C PRO A 47 -14.16 -6.78 -19.58
N ILE A 48 -13.97 -5.97 -18.53
CA ILE A 48 -15.00 -5.56 -17.57
C ILE A 48 -15.29 -4.08 -17.81
N ASP A 49 -16.55 -3.68 -17.71
CA ASP A 49 -16.95 -2.29 -17.76
C ASP A 49 -16.53 -1.56 -16.48
N PHE A 50 -15.61 -0.62 -16.63
CA PHE A 50 -15.07 0.17 -15.52
C PHE A 50 -14.74 1.58 -16.00
N ASP A 51 -15.45 2.55 -15.44
CA ASP A 51 -15.12 3.96 -15.57
C ASP A 51 -14.25 4.39 -14.40
N MET A 52 -12.98 4.68 -14.69
CA MET A 52 -12.06 5.16 -13.68
C MET A 52 -12.49 6.54 -13.15
N PRO A 53 -12.59 6.72 -11.83
CA PRO A 53 -13.00 8.00 -11.26
C PRO A 53 -11.98 9.10 -11.57
N ALA A 54 -12.43 10.13 -12.26
CA ALA A 54 -11.60 11.28 -12.58
C ALA A 54 -11.33 12.13 -11.34
N HIS A 55 -10.08 12.60 -11.19
CA HIS A 55 -9.70 13.48 -10.11
C HIS A 55 -8.81 14.64 -10.61
N PRO A 56 -9.19 15.92 -10.37
CA PRO A 56 -8.52 17.07 -11.00
C PRO A 56 -7.09 17.33 -10.51
N TYR A 57 -6.70 16.76 -9.37
CA TYR A 57 -5.41 16.98 -8.72
C TYR A 57 -4.56 15.72 -8.58
N LEU A 58 -4.98 14.61 -9.15
CA LEU A 58 -4.20 13.39 -9.27
C LEU A 58 -3.74 13.19 -10.72
N GLY A 59 -2.67 12.43 -10.90
CA GLY A 59 -2.21 12.04 -12.24
C GLY A 59 -3.31 11.35 -13.04
N ALA A 60 -3.46 11.70 -14.30
CA ALA A 60 -4.62 11.33 -15.13
C ALA A 60 -4.76 9.83 -15.43
N GLN A 61 -3.74 9.02 -15.12
CA GLN A 61 -3.68 7.62 -15.58
C GLN A 61 -4.23 6.59 -14.56
N GLY A 62 -4.75 7.04 -13.39
CA GLY A 62 -5.30 6.14 -12.38
C GLY A 62 -4.29 5.21 -11.73
N LEU A 63 -3.00 5.54 -11.77
CA LEU A 63 -1.89 4.78 -11.19
C LEU A 63 -1.05 5.68 -10.29
N ASN A 64 -1.69 6.64 -9.69
CA ASN A 64 -1.07 7.77 -9.02
C ASN A 64 -0.97 7.60 -7.50
N ALA A 65 -1.51 6.52 -6.95
CA ALA A 65 -1.47 6.20 -5.53
C ALA A 65 -1.34 4.68 -5.29
N MET A 66 -1.11 4.27 -4.05
CA MET A 66 -1.00 2.84 -3.68
C MET A 66 -2.23 2.03 -4.12
N HIS A 67 -3.42 2.61 -3.97
CA HIS A 67 -4.70 1.99 -4.27
C HIS A 67 -5.29 2.42 -5.62
N ALA A 68 -4.43 2.67 -6.60
CA ALA A 68 -4.74 3.09 -7.96
C ALA A 68 -5.22 4.54 -8.06
N ASP A 69 -6.38 4.89 -7.54
CA ASP A 69 -7.09 6.15 -7.75
C ASP A 69 -7.58 6.81 -6.43
N GLY A 70 -8.28 7.93 -6.53
CA GLY A 70 -8.84 8.63 -5.38
C GLY A 70 -9.94 7.85 -4.64
N TYR A 71 -10.58 6.88 -5.29
CA TYR A 71 -11.59 6.00 -4.67
C TYR A 71 -10.94 4.81 -3.95
N SER A 72 -9.63 4.62 -4.10
CA SER A 72 -8.91 3.43 -3.63
C SER A 72 -9.50 2.14 -4.20
N SER A 73 -9.88 2.17 -5.48
CA SER A 73 -10.62 1.07 -6.12
C SER A 73 -9.78 -0.19 -6.33
N ASP A 74 -8.47 -0.05 -6.42
CA ASP A 74 -7.52 -1.11 -6.80
C ASP A 74 -7.86 -1.75 -8.16
N VAL A 75 -8.61 -1.03 -9.02
CA VAL A 75 -8.93 -1.39 -10.40
C VAL A 75 -8.05 -0.61 -11.36
N HIS A 76 -7.44 -1.30 -12.28
CA HIS A 76 -6.59 -0.77 -13.32
C HIS A 76 -7.30 -0.80 -14.68
N PRO A 77 -7.41 0.31 -15.41
CA PRO A 77 -8.11 0.34 -16.71
C PRO A 77 -7.36 -0.46 -17.78
N GLY A 78 -6.02 -0.54 -17.68
CA GLY A 78 -5.16 -1.27 -18.62
C GLY A 78 -5.05 -2.75 -18.34
N GLY A 79 -4.21 -3.42 -19.15
CA GLY A 79 -3.91 -4.84 -19.04
C GLY A 79 -2.84 -5.17 -18.02
N GLY A 80 -2.78 -6.44 -17.66
CA GLY A 80 -1.66 -7.11 -16.99
C GLY A 80 -1.25 -8.34 -17.78
N PRO A 81 -0.31 -9.17 -17.29
CA PRO A 81 0.08 -10.39 -17.98
C PRO A 81 -1.09 -11.36 -18.18
N LEU A 82 -1.21 -11.92 -19.37
CA LEU A 82 -2.18 -12.99 -19.69
C LEU A 82 -1.58 -14.39 -19.52
N GLY A 83 -0.29 -14.50 -19.25
CA GLY A 83 0.40 -15.77 -19.10
C GLY A 83 1.04 -16.30 -20.39
N ASN A 84 1.17 -15.47 -21.43
CA ASN A 84 1.78 -15.83 -22.70
C ASN A 84 3.30 -15.59 -22.69
N ASN A 85 4.10 -16.60 -22.94
CA ASN A 85 5.56 -16.47 -23.06
C ASN A 85 6.18 -15.56 -21.96
N ILE A 86 5.84 -15.83 -20.69
CA ILE A 86 6.17 -14.98 -19.55
C ILE A 86 7.66 -14.61 -19.50
N GLN A 87 7.90 -13.32 -19.40
CA GLN A 87 9.19 -12.71 -19.10
C GLN A 87 9.17 -12.16 -17.68
N MET A 88 10.31 -12.21 -17.00
CA MET A 88 10.42 -11.72 -15.63
C MET A 88 11.80 -11.15 -15.36
N ILE A 89 11.82 -10.13 -14.52
CA ILE A 89 13.04 -9.55 -13.95
C ILE A 89 12.85 -9.34 -12.45
N SER A 90 13.92 -9.52 -11.66
CA SER A 90 13.86 -9.23 -10.23
C SER A 90 15.10 -8.52 -9.72
N ARG A 91 14.90 -7.61 -8.77
CA ARG A 91 15.94 -6.96 -7.95
C ARG A 91 15.74 -7.35 -6.49
N VAL A 92 15.68 -8.63 -6.22
CA VAL A 92 15.38 -9.19 -4.90
C VAL A 92 16.65 -9.74 -4.26
N GLY A 93 16.78 -9.58 -2.94
CA GLY A 93 17.92 -10.11 -2.18
C GLY A 93 19.18 -9.25 -2.24
N ILE A 94 19.11 -8.03 -2.74
CA ILE A 94 20.23 -7.09 -2.78
C ILE A 94 20.42 -6.53 -1.36
N THR A 95 21.58 -6.78 -0.77
CA THR A 95 21.89 -6.37 0.60
C THR A 95 22.39 -4.94 0.73
N THR A 96 22.82 -4.32 -0.37
CA THR A 96 23.28 -2.93 -0.39
C THR A 96 22.11 -2.01 -0.70
N ALA A 97 21.90 -1.01 0.16
CA ALA A 97 20.91 0.02 -0.11
C ALA A 97 21.05 0.58 -1.54
N PRO A 98 19.97 0.84 -2.23
CA PRO A 98 18.62 1.06 -1.78
C PRO A 98 17.68 -0.15 -1.95
N GLY A 99 18.11 -1.35 -1.68
CA GLY A 99 17.33 -2.57 -1.84
C GLY A 99 16.55 -2.95 -0.58
N GLY A 100 15.37 -2.47 -0.42
CA GLY A 100 14.42 -2.87 0.62
C GLY A 100 13.02 -2.96 0.04
N GLN A 101 12.07 -3.26 0.90
CA GLN A 101 10.66 -3.34 0.53
C GLN A 101 10.18 -2.05 -0.14
N CYS A 102 9.55 -2.17 -1.31
CA CYS A 102 8.88 -1.07 -1.96
C CYS A 102 7.41 -1.06 -1.57
N ALA A 103 7.02 -0.07 -0.75
CA ALA A 103 5.73 0.01 -0.08
C ALA A 103 4.64 0.73 -0.89
N THR A 104 4.99 1.49 -1.92
CA THR A 104 4.07 2.13 -2.86
C THR A 104 4.72 2.18 -4.22
N LEU A 105 3.99 1.78 -5.24
CA LEU A 105 4.44 1.73 -6.63
C LEU A 105 3.44 2.49 -7.50
N THR A 106 3.91 3.51 -8.21
CA THR A 106 3.11 4.37 -9.09
C THR A 106 3.83 4.60 -10.41
N PHE A 107 3.17 5.22 -11.39
CA PHE A 107 3.77 5.56 -12.68
C PHE A 107 3.55 7.02 -12.99
N ASP A 108 4.60 7.68 -13.48
CA ASP A 108 4.47 9.01 -14.06
C ASP A 108 3.84 8.96 -15.47
N SER A 109 3.54 10.12 -16.05
CA SER A 109 2.89 10.24 -17.36
C SER A 109 3.70 9.67 -18.53
N GLU A 110 5.00 9.46 -18.32
CA GLU A 110 5.90 8.80 -19.30
C GLU A 110 6.15 7.32 -18.94
N HIS A 111 5.33 6.77 -18.04
CA HIS A 111 5.32 5.35 -17.63
C HIS A 111 6.57 4.90 -16.86
N ARG A 112 7.39 5.82 -16.32
CA ARG A 112 8.47 5.46 -15.41
C ARG A 112 7.88 5.09 -14.04
N LEU A 113 8.47 4.09 -13.40
CA LEU A 113 8.04 3.65 -12.09
C LEU A 113 8.56 4.61 -11.01
N VAL A 114 7.65 5.20 -10.25
CA VAL A 114 7.95 6.00 -9.06
C VAL A 114 7.59 5.16 -7.84
N ALA A 115 8.58 4.79 -7.05
CA ALA A 115 8.44 3.83 -5.97
C ALA A 115 8.91 4.40 -4.63
N LEU A 116 8.15 4.16 -3.56
CA LEU A 116 8.62 4.39 -2.20
C LEU A 116 9.20 3.09 -1.67
N CYS A 117 10.52 3.07 -1.45
CA CYS A 117 11.20 1.87 -0.98
C CYS A 117 11.85 2.11 0.38
N ALA A 118 11.71 1.15 1.27
CA ALA A 118 12.32 1.17 2.60
C ALA A 118 13.79 0.76 2.53
N ALA A 119 14.63 1.46 3.29
CA ALA A 119 15.99 1.04 3.58
C ALA A 119 16.21 1.12 5.10
N MET A 120 17.28 0.51 5.61
CA MET A 120 17.63 0.60 7.04
C MET A 120 17.76 2.05 7.55
N THR A 121 18.06 2.98 6.64
CA THR A 121 18.24 4.41 6.95
C THR A 121 16.99 5.25 6.63
N GLY A 122 15.83 4.64 6.51
CA GLY A 122 14.56 5.32 6.22
C GLY A 122 14.05 5.11 4.80
N PHE A 123 12.92 5.74 4.50
CA PHE A 123 12.32 5.66 3.17
C PHE A 123 13.08 6.46 2.11
N ARG A 124 12.93 6.01 0.87
CA ARG A 124 13.49 6.65 -0.33
C ARG A 124 12.48 6.59 -1.46
N ILE A 125 12.36 7.68 -2.19
CA ILE A 125 11.65 7.69 -3.46
C ILE A 125 12.65 7.30 -4.54
N HIS A 126 12.30 6.32 -5.33
CA HIS A 126 13.08 5.87 -6.49
C HIS A 126 12.34 6.19 -7.77
N LEU A 127 13.03 6.76 -8.74
CA LEU A 127 12.62 6.77 -10.13
C LEU A 127 13.31 5.60 -10.83
N ILE A 128 12.52 4.70 -11.42
CA ILE A 128 13.00 3.41 -11.94
C ILE A 128 12.56 3.26 -13.39
N GLU A 129 13.47 2.81 -14.23
CA GLU A 129 13.16 2.47 -15.62
C GLU A 129 12.36 1.16 -15.67
N PRO A 130 11.20 1.14 -16.35
CA PRO A 130 10.37 -0.05 -16.49
C PRO A 130 11.13 -1.23 -17.10
N ARG A 131 10.74 -2.45 -16.78
CA ARG A 131 11.28 -3.73 -17.24
C ARG A 131 12.77 -3.96 -16.99
N SER A 132 13.63 -2.94 -17.12
CA SER A 132 15.07 -3.05 -16.77
C SER A 132 15.30 -2.97 -15.26
N LEU A 133 14.38 -2.37 -14.52
CA LEU A 133 14.48 -2.02 -13.11
C LEU A 133 15.73 -1.16 -12.78
N ARG A 134 16.29 -0.46 -13.75
CA ARG A 134 17.44 0.43 -13.55
C ARG A 134 17.02 1.65 -12.74
N LEU A 135 17.73 1.93 -11.66
CA LEU A 135 17.52 3.13 -10.85
C LEU A 135 17.98 4.37 -11.65
N LEU A 136 17.07 5.30 -11.88
CA LEU A 136 17.34 6.56 -12.58
C LEU A 136 17.69 7.67 -11.60
N ALA A 137 16.94 7.80 -10.50
CA ALA A 137 17.20 8.78 -9.44
C ALA A 137 16.70 8.27 -8.08
N GLU A 138 17.25 8.82 -7.00
CA GLU A 138 16.88 8.55 -5.63
C GLU A 138 16.69 9.86 -4.85
N TYR A 139 15.59 9.93 -4.06
CA TYR A 139 15.37 11.00 -3.07
C TYR A 139 15.29 10.39 -1.67
N LYS A 140 16.15 10.85 -0.75
CA LYS A 140 16.20 10.36 0.63
C LYS A 140 15.26 11.15 1.52
N LEU A 141 14.42 10.42 2.26
CA LEU A 141 13.55 11.00 3.28
C LEU A 141 14.22 10.95 4.66
N PRO A 142 13.77 11.80 5.61
CA PRO A 142 14.20 11.71 6.99
C PRO A 142 13.98 10.31 7.59
N ILE A 143 14.88 9.91 8.49
CA ILE A 143 14.78 8.61 9.17
C ILE A 143 13.58 8.62 10.11
N ARG A 144 12.78 7.57 10.09
CA ARG A 144 11.66 7.40 11.02
C ARG A 144 12.14 7.01 12.42
N PRO A 145 11.48 7.49 13.49
CA PRO A 145 11.78 7.07 14.86
C PRO A 145 11.70 5.56 15.06
N SER A 146 10.73 4.90 14.44
CA SER A 146 10.58 3.44 14.43
C SER A 146 11.82 2.71 13.91
N SER A 147 12.54 3.29 12.95
CA SER A 147 13.79 2.74 12.45
C SER A 147 14.90 2.76 13.52
N TYR A 148 14.96 3.81 14.33
CA TYR A 148 15.90 3.86 15.47
C TYR A 148 15.54 2.83 16.53
N ASP A 149 14.25 2.70 16.88
CA ASP A 149 13.78 1.69 17.83
C ASP A 149 14.12 0.27 17.35
N ALA A 150 13.87 -0.03 16.09
CA ALA A 150 14.20 -1.33 15.50
C ALA A 150 15.69 -1.66 15.58
N ILE A 151 16.57 -0.66 15.36
CA ILE A 151 18.02 -0.84 15.45
C ILE A 151 18.45 -1.03 16.90
N ILE A 152 18.00 -0.17 17.81
CA ILE A 152 18.42 -0.15 19.21
C ILE A 152 17.93 -1.41 19.94
N LYS A 153 16.66 -1.78 19.73
CA LYS A 153 16.02 -2.92 20.38
C LYS A 153 16.27 -4.24 19.64
N ARG A 154 16.87 -4.19 18.44
CA ARG A 154 17.09 -5.33 17.55
C ARG A 154 15.81 -6.08 17.21
N ASP A 155 14.72 -5.33 17.03
CA ASP A 155 13.39 -5.84 16.75
C ASP A 155 12.79 -5.08 15.55
N GLN A 156 12.65 -5.77 14.43
CA GLN A 156 12.15 -5.21 13.18
C GLN A 156 10.63 -4.97 13.19
N SER A 157 9.89 -5.50 14.15
CA SER A 157 8.44 -5.27 14.30
C SER A 157 8.12 -3.78 14.43
N TYR A 158 9.01 -3.00 15.06
CA TYR A 158 8.84 -1.54 15.16
C TYR A 158 8.72 -0.84 13.81
N ILE A 159 9.44 -1.29 12.79
CA ILE A 159 9.33 -0.73 11.43
C ILE A 159 8.01 -1.15 10.78
N MET A 160 7.58 -2.38 11.04
CA MET A 160 6.40 -2.96 10.42
C MET A 160 5.10 -2.35 10.93
N GLU A 161 5.07 -1.98 12.20
CA GLU A 161 3.91 -1.35 12.83
C GLU A 161 3.81 0.15 12.55
N ASP A 162 4.78 0.74 11.85
CA ASP A 162 4.82 2.16 11.51
C ASP A 162 4.47 2.38 10.05
N SER A 163 3.23 2.73 9.78
CA SER A 163 2.73 3.10 8.44
C SER A 163 3.01 4.55 8.04
N SER A 164 3.69 5.34 8.91
CA SER A 164 3.92 6.76 8.67
C SER A 164 4.68 7.03 7.37
N GLY A 165 4.12 7.89 6.52
CA GLY A 165 4.69 8.26 5.23
C GLY A 165 4.69 7.12 4.19
N ALA A 166 3.98 6.02 4.43
CA ALA A 166 3.89 4.91 3.46
C ALA A 166 3.00 5.25 2.26
N TYR A 167 2.06 6.18 2.44
CA TYR A 167 1.12 6.58 1.39
C TYR A 167 1.54 7.91 0.78
N PHE A 168 1.86 7.89 -0.50
CA PHE A 168 2.04 9.09 -1.32
C PHE A 168 1.15 9.03 -2.56
N TYR A 169 0.97 10.16 -3.23
CA TYR A 169 0.33 10.22 -4.54
C TYR A 169 1.18 11.04 -5.51
N LEU A 170 0.98 10.80 -6.80
CA LEU A 170 1.44 11.68 -7.87
C LEU A 170 0.33 12.66 -8.20
N ASP A 171 0.65 13.95 -8.19
CA ASP A 171 -0.27 14.98 -8.63
C ASP A 171 -0.32 15.06 -10.18
N GLN A 172 -1.19 15.92 -10.71
CA GLN A 172 -1.41 16.09 -12.15
C GLN A 172 -0.18 16.59 -12.94
N LEU A 173 0.93 16.85 -12.27
CA LEU A 173 2.22 17.20 -12.86
C LEU A 173 3.31 16.17 -12.53
N ASP A 174 2.92 14.95 -12.20
CA ASP A 174 3.81 13.83 -11.84
C ASP A 174 4.70 14.10 -10.62
N ARG A 175 4.31 15.05 -9.75
CA ARG A 175 5.06 15.32 -8.54
C ARG A 175 4.59 14.42 -7.41
N VAL A 176 5.53 13.85 -6.69
CA VAL A 176 5.26 13.12 -5.46
C VAL A 176 4.79 14.09 -4.38
N VAL A 177 3.62 13.86 -3.81
CA VAL A 177 3.15 14.57 -2.62
C VAL A 177 3.03 13.57 -1.48
N MET A 178 3.75 13.81 -0.39
CA MET A 178 3.83 12.87 0.72
C MET A 178 4.13 13.56 2.05
N ALA A 179 3.78 12.87 3.13
CA ALA A 179 4.24 13.21 4.46
C ALA A 179 5.62 12.59 4.74
N ALA A 180 6.40 13.26 5.59
CA ALA A 180 7.67 12.76 6.08
C ALA A 180 7.71 12.74 7.62
N SER A 181 8.63 11.97 8.18
CA SER A 181 8.74 11.75 9.63
C SER A 181 9.15 12.99 10.43
N ASP A 182 9.58 14.05 9.76
CA ASP A 182 9.88 15.35 10.35
C ASP A 182 8.66 16.29 10.41
N GLN A 183 7.46 15.74 10.30
CA GLN A 183 6.18 16.46 10.33
C GLN A 183 5.98 17.44 9.19
N THR A 184 6.63 17.20 8.07
CA THR A 184 6.43 17.98 6.85
C THR A 184 5.58 17.24 5.84
N ILE A 185 4.81 17.98 5.05
CA ILE A 185 4.29 17.50 3.77
C ILE A 185 5.18 18.10 2.69
N ARG A 186 5.59 17.28 1.74
CA ARG A 186 6.52 17.67 0.67
C ARG A 186 5.89 17.43 -0.68
N ARG A 187 6.19 18.35 -1.62
CA ARG A 187 5.95 18.18 -3.04
C ARG A 187 7.30 18.08 -3.74
N ILE A 188 7.52 17.00 -4.46
CA ILE A 188 8.83 16.63 -5.00
C ILE A 188 8.67 16.29 -6.48
N SER A 189 9.30 17.09 -7.35
CA SER A 189 9.36 16.82 -8.80
C SER A 189 10.59 15.99 -9.15
N HIS A 190 10.57 15.43 -10.35
CA HIS A 190 11.74 14.80 -10.96
C HIS A 190 11.95 15.35 -12.37
N SER A 191 13.18 15.46 -12.78
CA SER A 191 13.55 15.99 -14.09
C SER A 191 14.88 15.43 -14.58
N GLN A 192 15.09 15.46 -15.89
CA GLN A 192 16.31 15.05 -16.53
C GLN A 192 17.11 16.29 -16.97
N ASP A 193 18.40 16.33 -16.67
CA ASP A 193 19.30 17.40 -17.13
C ASP A 193 19.69 17.21 -18.62
N THR A 194 20.39 18.19 -19.17
CA THR A 194 20.86 18.14 -20.57
C THR A 194 21.88 17.03 -20.88
N ASN A 195 22.43 16.41 -19.83
CA ASN A 195 23.38 15.29 -19.96
C ASN A 195 22.67 13.92 -19.81
N GLY A 196 21.35 13.92 -19.59
CA GLY A 196 20.57 12.71 -19.41
C GLY A 196 20.52 12.19 -17.97
N ASN A 197 20.99 12.94 -16.97
CA ASN A 197 20.93 12.52 -15.57
C ASN A 197 19.61 12.94 -14.93
N TRP A 198 18.96 11.99 -14.27
CA TRP A 198 17.73 12.23 -13.51
C TRP A 198 18.01 12.71 -12.10
N SER A 199 17.17 13.59 -11.59
CA SER A 199 17.23 14.08 -10.22
C SER A 199 15.85 14.43 -9.69
N PHE A 200 15.70 14.39 -8.35
CA PHE A 200 14.52 14.88 -7.64
C PHE A 200 14.79 16.25 -7.04
N THR A 201 13.75 17.10 -7.01
CA THR A 201 13.80 18.45 -6.41
C THR A 201 12.58 18.65 -5.52
N THR A 202 12.80 19.11 -4.28
CA THR A 202 11.70 19.57 -3.42
C THR A 202 11.21 20.92 -3.91
N GLU A 203 9.98 20.99 -4.38
CA GLU A 203 9.35 22.25 -4.81
C GLU A 203 8.68 22.98 -3.66
N ASP A 204 7.94 22.23 -2.84
CA ASP A 204 7.27 22.76 -1.66
C ASP A 204 7.55 21.90 -0.43
N LEU A 205 7.60 22.57 0.71
CA LEU A 205 7.72 21.97 2.01
C LEU A 205 6.81 22.73 2.99
N TRP A 206 5.82 22.04 3.53
CA TRP A 206 4.90 22.59 4.52
C TRP A 206 5.15 21.92 5.88
N ASP A 207 5.46 22.74 6.87
CA ASP A 207 5.74 22.32 8.25
C ASP A 207 4.44 22.26 9.07
N LEU A 208 4.06 21.06 9.50
CA LEU A 208 2.89 20.78 10.32
C LEU A 208 3.22 20.66 11.80
N SER A 209 4.47 20.82 12.22
CA SER A 209 4.93 20.58 13.61
C SER A 209 4.20 21.40 14.66
N LYS A 210 3.70 22.60 14.31
CA LYS A 210 2.88 23.43 15.19
C LYS A 210 1.44 22.93 15.35
N THR A 211 0.93 22.23 14.34
CA THR A 211 -0.45 21.72 14.31
C THR A 211 -0.50 20.28 14.84
N VAL A 212 0.54 19.53 14.60
CA VAL A 212 0.73 18.16 15.06
C VAL A 212 1.89 18.15 16.07
N PRO A 213 1.72 18.74 17.28
CA PRO A 213 2.78 18.85 18.25
C PRO A 213 3.04 17.50 18.90
N HIS A 214 4.24 16.96 18.70
CA HIS A 214 4.67 15.71 19.29
C HIS A 214 6.18 15.56 19.12
N ASP A 215 6.77 14.69 19.92
CA ASP A 215 8.17 14.36 19.82
C ASP A 215 8.36 13.03 19.12
N CYS A 216 8.64 13.06 17.82
CA CYS A 216 9.04 11.92 17.02
C CYS A 216 10.57 11.82 16.83
N THR A 217 11.35 12.60 17.57
CA THR A 217 12.81 12.67 17.40
C THR A 217 13.56 11.67 18.27
N THR A 218 12.91 11.18 19.34
CA THR A 218 13.49 10.18 20.24
C THR A 218 13.02 8.77 19.87
N PRO A 219 13.91 7.75 19.95
CA PRO A 219 13.60 6.40 19.47
C PRO A 219 12.41 5.72 20.14
N THR A 220 11.96 6.14 21.29
CA THR A 220 10.88 5.48 22.03
C THR A 220 9.53 6.17 21.95
N ASN A 221 9.42 7.27 21.21
CA ASN A 221 8.23 8.11 21.24
C ASN A 221 7.18 7.77 20.18
N TRP A 222 7.48 6.92 19.21
CA TRP A 222 6.51 6.55 18.17
C TRP A 222 5.48 5.50 18.62
N GLN A 223 5.77 4.76 19.69
CA GLN A 223 4.87 3.75 20.27
C GLN A 223 3.52 4.35 20.65
N PRO A 224 2.44 3.55 20.71
CA PRO A 224 1.10 4.04 21.10
C PRO A 224 1.08 4.82 22.42
N GLU A 225 1.95 4.48 23.35
CA GLU A 225 2.09 5.13 24.66
C GLU A 225 2.96 6.38 24.62
N GLY A 226 3.73 6.58 23.54
CA GLY A 226 4.65 7.73 23.39
C GLY A 226 3.93 9.01 22.94
N GLU A 227 4.71 10.06 22.73
CA GLU A 227 4.22 11.37 22.31
C GLU A 227 4.12 11.52 20.77
N CYS A 228 4.76 10.63 20.01
CA CYS A 228 4.82 10.70 18.56
C CYS A 228 3.46 10.43 17.89
N ASP A 229 3.03 11.39 17.06
CA ASP A 229 1.79 11.32 16.28
C ASP A 229 2.09 11.52 14.78
N PRO A 230 2.68 10.50 14.10
CA PRO A 230 3.12 10.67 12.71
C PRO A 230 1.95 10.86 11.76
N ILE A 231 2.18 11.63 10.71
CA ILE A 231 1.24 11.74 9.59
C ILE A 231 1.31 10.44 8.79
N THR A 232 0.19 9.73 8.69
CA THR A 232 0.13 8.41 8.04
C THR A 232 -0.17 8.51 6.56
N ALA A 233 -1.08 9.38 6.15
CA ALA A 233 -1.49 9.52 4.75
C ALA A 233 -1.81 10.95 4.36
N VAL A 234 -1.68 11.23 3.06
CA VAL A 234 -2.06 12.50 2.41
C VAL A 234 -2.76 12.20 1.08
N MET A 235 -3.77 13.00 0.73
CA MET A 235 -4.51 12.91 -0.54
C MET A 235 -5.16 14.27 -0.85
N PRO A 236 -5.22 14.73 -2.12
CA PRO A 236 -5.92 15.96 -2.45
C PRO A 236 -7.44 15.73 -2.49
N ASP A 237 -8.24 16.74 -2.12
CA ASP A 237 -9.65 16.72 -2.45
C ASP A 237 -9.92 17.35 -3.83
N HIS A 238 -11.17 17.28 -4.29
CA HIS A 238 -11.56 17.82 -5.59
C HIS A 238 -11.51 19.36 -5.68
N ASN A 239 -11.23 20.07 -4.58
CA ASN A 239 -11.03 21.52 -4.52
C ASN A 239 -9.54 21.91 -4.42
N GLY A 240 -8.64 20.93 -4.36
CA GLY A 240 -7.19 21.12 -4.32
C GLY A 240 -6.62 21.35 -2.92
N LEU A 241 -7.39 21.14 -1.85
CA LEU A 241 -6.85 21.04 -0.51
C LEU A 241 -6.17 19.69 -0.32
N ILE A 242 -4.99 19.68 0.27
CA ILE A 242 -4.30 18.44 0.64
C ILE A 242 -4.82 18.04 2.02
N TRP A 243 -5.58 16.96 2.07
CA TRP A 243 -5.99 16.33 3.31
C TRP A 243 -4.88 15.46 3.86
N TRP A 244 -4.83 15.38 5.19
CA TRP A 244 -3.85 14.59 5.91
C TRP A 244 -4.48 14.00 7.17
N VAL A 245 -3.99 12.83 7.56
CA VAL A 245 -4.39 12.13 8.78
C VAL A 245 -3.17 11.70 9.57
N THR A 246 -3.31 11.60 10.90
CA THR A 246 -2.26 11.11 11.78
C THR A 246 -2.70 9.85 12.50
N ARG A 247 -1.73 9.07 12.94
CA ARG A 247 -1.98 7.84 13.68
C ARG A 247 -2.89 8.02 14.89
N ARG A 248 -2.80 9.15 15.61
CA ARG A 248 -3.57 9.41 16.83
C ARG A 248 -4.86 10.20 16.58
N GLY A 249 -5.48 9.97 15.43
CA GLY A 249 -6.81 10.47 15.11
C GLY A 249 -6.90 11.95 14.78
N ARG A 250 -5.79 12.65 14.53
CA ARG A 250 -5.86 14.00 13.99
C ARG A 250 -6.05 13.96 12.49
N LEU A 251 -6.90 14.80 11.97
CA LEU A 251 -7.11 14.99 10.54
C LEU A 251 -7.20 16.48 10.21
N GLY A 252 -6.80 16.82 9.00
CA GLY A 252 -6.79 18.23 8.61
C GLY A 252 -6.65 18.44 7.11
N THR A 253 -6.64 19.72 6.76
CA THR A 253 -6.42 20.22 5.41
C THR A 253 -5.22 21.15 5.38
N LEU A 254 -4.55 21.16 4.26
CA LEU A 254 -3.52 22.12 3.90
C LEU A 254 -3.92 22.77 2.58
N ASN A 255 -4.02 24.10 2.55
CA ASN A 255 -4.17 24.84 1.30
C ASN A 255 -2.77 25.05 0.70
N PRO A 256 -2.42 24.38 -0.42
CA PRO A 256 -1.06 24.45 -0.96
C PRO A 256 -0.69 25.82 -1.51
N ALA A 257 -1.68 26.67 -1.86
CA ALA A 257 -1.43 28.02 -2.38
C ALA A 257 -1.11 29.04 -1.30
N THR A 258 -1.66 28.89 -0.09
CA THR A 258 -1.50 29.83 1.02
C THR A 258 -0.67 29.30 2.18
N GLY A 259 -0.45 27.98 2.24
CA GLY A 259 0.15 27.29 3.37
C GLY A 259 -0.77 27.21 4.60
N THR A 260 -2.05 27.59 4.48
CA THR A 260 -3.00 27.54 5.59
C THR A 260 -3.33 26.11 5.96
N ILE A 261 -3.19 25.78 7.25
CA ILE A 261 -3.47 24.45 7.80
C ILE A 261 -4.66 24.56 8.75
N GLN A 262 -5.66 23.69 8.57
CA GLN A 262 -6.79 23.53 9.46
C GLN A 262 -6.84 22.09 9.96
N SER A 263 -7.33 21.86 11.18
CA SER A 263 -7.41 20.49 11.71
C SER A 263 -8.52 20.31 12.74
N THR A 264 -8.87 19.05 12.93
CA THR A 264 -9.67 18.55 14.04
C THR A 264 -9.05 17.24 14.56
N ARG A 265 -9.62 16.64 15.59
CA ARG A 265 -9.14 15.39 16.16
C ARG A 265 -10.31 14.52 16.55
N LEU A 266 -10.17 13.22 16.33
CA LEU A 266 -11.00 12.17 16.89
C LEU A 266 -10.44 11.82 18.28
N ASP A 267 -11.28 11.94 19.31
CA ASP A 267 -10.85 11.68 20.68
C ASP A 267 -10.73 10.17 20.95
N ASN A 268 -9.54 9.72 21.35
CA ASN A 268 -9.23 8.32 21.67
C ASN A 268 -9.44 7.35 20.50
N GLU A 269 -9.28 7.80 19.28
CA GLU A 269 -9.32 6.95 18.08
C GLU A 269 -8.00 7.01 17.34
N GLU A 270 -7.66 5.91 16.65
CA GLU A 270 -6.49 5.80 15.78
C GLU A 270 -6.89 5.73 14.32
N ILE A 271 -6.09 6.38 13.44
CA ILE A 271 -6.22 6.27 11.99
C ILE A 271 -4.93 5.63 11.47
N GLN A 272 -5.00 4.37 11.10
CA GLN A 272 -3.84 3.57 10.72
C GLN A 272 -3.56 3.61 9.23
N ASN A 273 -4.63 3.60 8.40
CA ASN A 273 -4.55 3.39 6.97
C ASN A 273 -4.68 4.70 6.18
N GLY A 274 -4.57 4.57 4.85
CA GLY A 274 -4.97 5.60 3.91
C GLY A 274 -6.46 5.95 4.00
N PHE A 275 -6.88 6.87 3.17
CA PHE A 275 -8.26 7.30 3.06
C PHE A 275 -8.60 7.60 1.60
N SER A 276 -9.90 7.61 1.28
CA SER A 276 -10.38 7.82 -0.08
C SER A 276 -11.03 9.18 -0.23
N VAL A 277 -10.97 9.71 -1.44
CA VAL A 277 -11.50 11.02 -1.78
C VAL A 277 -12.40 10.96 -3.01
N ALA A 278 -13.52 11.67 -2.94
CA ALA A 278 -14.46 11.88 -4.04
C ALA A 278 -14.91 13.32 -4.06
N ALA A 279 -15.65 13.70 -5.08
CA ALA A 279 -16.20 15.06 -5.21
C ALA A 279 -17.13 15.44 -4.04
N ASP A 280 -17.78 14.46 -3.43
CA ASP A 280 -18.72 14.64 -2.32
C ASP A 280 -18.05 14.61 -0.93
N GLY A 281 -16.78 14.25 -0.82
CA GLY A 281 -16.07 14.25 0.46
C GLY A 281 -14.88 13.32 0.57
N VAL A 282 -14.36 13.23 1.79
CA VAL A 282 -13.21 12.43 2.19
C VAL A 282 -13.68 11.35 3.16
N TYR A 283 -13.28 10.11 2.91
CA TYR A 283 -13.75 8.91 3.59
C TYR A 283 -12.61 8.32 4.41
N ILE A 284 -12.76 8.34 5.74
CA ILE A 284 -11.72 7.97 6.70
C ILE A 284 -12.27 6.88 7.61
N VAL A 285 -11.49 5.84 7.85
CA VAL A 285 -11.79 4.83 8.86
C VAL A 285 -10.83 4.99 10.03
N SER A 286 -11.37 5.05 11.24
CA SER A 286 -10.60 4.91 12.48
C SER A 286 -10.74 3.49 13.02
N ASP A 287 -10.05 3.19 14.10
CA ASP A 287 -10.22 1.93 14.83
C ASP A 287 -11.60 1.80 15.56
N HIS A 288 -12.51 2.78 15.39
CA HIS A 288 -13.84 2.81 16.01
C HIS A 288 -14.99 2.99 15.03
N ALA A 289 -14.76 3.71 13.92
CA ALA A 289 -15.87 4.08 13.03
C ALA A 289 -15.40 4.42 11.62
N MET A 290 -16.34 4.33 10.68
CA MET A 290 -16.26 4.88 9.34
C MET A 290 -16.81 6.30 9.33
N TYR A 291 -16.11 7.23 8.66
CA TYR A 291 -16.44 8.64 8.61
C TYR A 291 -16.51 9.14 7.16
N ARG A 292 -17.39 10.11 6.94
CA ARG A 292 -17.30 11.03 5.82
C ARG A 292 -17.04 12.44 6.35
N TYR A 293 -16.02 13.07 5.82
CA TYR A 293 -15.67 14.47 6.08
C TYR A 293 -15.74 15.30 4.80
N TYR A 294 -15.85 16.62 4.95
CA TYR A 294 -15.69 17.59 3.88
C TYR A 294 -15.05 18.86 4.44
N ALA A 295 -14.47 19.71 3.58
CA ALA A 295 -13.91 20.98 4.00
C ALA A 295 -15.02 22.04 4.12
N GLY A 296 -15.09 22.72 5.27
CA GLY A 296 -15.92 23.90 5.45
C GLY A 296 -15.41 25.08 4.61
N SER A 297 -16.12 26.18 4.60
CA SER A 297 -15.76 27.39 3.85
C SER A 297 -14.42 28.02 4.25
N ASP A 298 -13.95 27.75 5.46
CA ASP A 298 -12.65 28.14 6.01
C ASP A 298 -11.57 27.05 5.83
N GLY A 299 -11.91 25.96 5.16
CA GLY A 299 -11.06 24.79 4.94
C GLY A 299 -11.01 23.81 6.11
N LYS A 300 -11.69 24.08 7.24
CA LYS A 300 -11.68 23.19 8.39
C LYS A 300 -12.45 21.89 8.09
N PRO A 301 -11.94 20.71 8.52
CA PRO A 301 -12.68 19.45 8.41
C PRO A 301 -14.02 19.52 9.15
N VAL A 302 -15.10 19.18 8.45
CA VAL A 302 -16.46 19.09 8.98
C VAL A 302 -16.95 17.65 8.80
N GLN A 303 -17.43 17.04 9.88
CA GLN A 303 -17.98 15.68 9.85
C GLN A 303 -19.34 15.70 9.15
N GLY A 304 -19.45 14.93 8.08
CA GLY A 304 -20.71 14.68 7.39
C GLY A 304 -21.55 13.63 8.09
N TRP A 305 -20.95 12.46 8.33
CA TRP A 305 -21.57 11.36 9.07
C TRP A 305 -20.51 10.45 9.72
N ARG A 306 -20.96 9.60 10.65
CA ARG A 306 -20.16 8.62 11.37
C ARG A 306 -20.98 7.35 11.59
N GLU A 307 -20.40 6.19 11.24
CA GLU A 307 -20.98 4.86 11.49
C GLU A 307 -19.98 4.01 12.29
N THR A 308 -20.40 3.57 13.47
CA THR A 308 -19.58 2.66 14.29
C THR A 308 -19.67 1.23 13.77
N TYR A 309 -18.61 0.46 14.03
CA TYR A 309 -18.56 -0.96 13.69
C TYR A 309 -18.02 -1.79 14.86
N ASP A 310 -18.08 -3.10 14.75
CA ASP A 310 -17.59 -4.03 15.77
C ASP A 310 -16.06 -4.08 15.73
N ARG A 311 -15.40 -3.64 16.82
CA ARG A 311 -13.95 -3.64 16.97
C ARG A 311 -13.38 -4.99 17.46
N GLY A 312 -14.24 -5.95 17.83
CA GLY A 312 -13.83 -7.15 18.53
C GLY A 312 -13.25 -6.88 19.93
N SER A 313 -12.88 -7.94 20.60
CA SER A 313 -12.33 -7.87 21.97
C SER A 313 -10.82 -7.53 22.01
N SER A 314 -10.09 -7.73 20.89
CA SER A 314 -8.64 -7.53 20.83
C SER A 314 -8.15 -7.31 19.39
N ARG A 315 -6.91 -6.83 19.28
CA ARG A 315 -6.15 -6.87 18.03
C ARG A 315 -5.89 -8.32 17.62
N LYS A 316 -6.17 -8.67 16.38
CA LYS A 316 -5.93 -10.01 15.83
C LYS A 316 -4.50 -10.15 15.28
N ILE A 317 -4.01 -11.38 15.18
CA ILE A 317 -2.75 -11.67 14.45
C ILE A 317 -2.98 -11.36 12.97
N GLY A 318 -2.08 -10.57 12.38
CA GLY A 318 -2.20 -10.11 10.98
C GLY A 318 -2.79 -8.71 10.84
N THR A 319 -3.12 -8.01 11.95
CA THR A 319 -3.55 -6.61 11.93
C THR A 319 -2.57 -5.69 12.65
N ILE A 320 -2.55 -4.42 12.26
CA ILE A 320 -1.68 -3.40 12.86
C ILE A 320 -2.33 -2.77 14.09
N ASN A 321 -3.67 -2.60 14.09
CA ASN A 321 -4.43 -2.06 15.23
C ASN A 321 -5.66 -2.91 15.56
N GLN A 322 -6.43 -2.51 16.58
CA GLN A 322 -7.71 -3.12 16.94
C GLN A 322 -8.84 -2.40 16.23
N GLY A 323 -9.03 -2.63 14.95
CA GLY A 323 -10.09 -2.00 14.17
C GLY A 323 -10.09 -2.50 12.74
N SER A 324 -10.65 -1.72 11.83
CA SER A 324 -10.59 -2.02 10.40
C SER A 324 -9.15 -1.95 9.91
N GLY A 325 -8.66 -3.01 9.29
CA GLY A 325 -7.37 -3.04 8.62
C GLY A 325 -7.39 -2.51 7.19
N THR A 326 -8.58 -2.17 6.66
CA THR A 326 -8.74 -1.80 5.25
C THR A 326 -8.80 -0.28 5.05
N THR A 327 -8.17 0.23 3.99
CA THR A 327 -8.47 1.59 3.50
C THR A 327 -9.92 1.62 3.01
N PRO A 328 -10.73 2.65 3.33
CA PRO A 328 -12.07 2.78 2.76
C PRO A 328 -12.01 2.75 1.24
N THR A 329 -12.86 1.94 0.61
CA THR A 329 -12.93 1.86 -0.85
C THR A 329 -14.28 2.32 -1.34
N LEU A 330 -14.29 3.25 -2.30
CA LEU A 330 -15.52 3.81 -2.85
C LEU A 330 -15.96 3.02 -4.08
N MET A 331 -17.26 2.76 -4.18
CA MET A 331 -17.87 1.99 -5.26
C MET A 331 -18.88 2.89 -6.00
N GLY A 332 -18.43 3.46 -7.11
CA GLY A 332 -19.21 4.48 -7.83
C GLY A 332 -19.63 5.63 -6.91
N ASP A 333 -20.78 6.22 -7.17
CA ASP A 333 -21.30 7.35 -6.39
C ASP A 333 -22.13 6.93 -5.16
N ASN A 334 -22.36 5.64 -4.99
CA ASN A 334 -23.35 5.16 -4.04
C ASN A 334 -22.78 4.58 -2.75
N TYR A 335 -21.63 3.87 -2.80
CA TYR A 335 -21.22 3.06 -1.67
C TYR A 335 -19.79 3.35 -1.23
N VAL A 336 -19.54 3.07 0.05
CA VAL A 336 -18.20 2.93 0.61
C VAL A 336 -18.15 1.61 1.40
N THR A 337 -17.04 0.90 1.29
CA THR A 337 -16.85 -0.38 1.94
C THR A 337 -15.58 -0.40 2.78
N VAL A 338 -15.64 -1.08 3.93
CA VAL A 338 -14.54 -1.39 4.84
C VAL A 338 -14.80 -2.77 5.46
N THR A 339 -13.86 -3.30 6.22
CA THR A 339 -14.14 -4.43 7.12
C THR A 339 -14.27 -3.96 8.57
N ASP A 340 -14.91 -4.77 9.40
CA ASP A 340 -14.82 -4.64 10.85
C ASP A 340 -13.69 -5.53 11.43
N ASN A 341 -13.64 -5.64 12.76
CA ASN A 341 -12.74 -6.54 13.47
C ASN A 341 -13.49 -7.47 14.43
N ALA A 342 -14.74 -7.81 14.13
CA ALA A 342 -15.59 -8.65 14.96
C ALA A 342 -14.89 -9.96 15.36
N ASP A 343 -15.13 -10.43 16.59
CA ASP A 343 -14.60 -11.70 17.09
C ASP A 343 -15.13 -12.89 16.25
N GLY A 344 -14.34 -13.94 16.17
CA GLY A 344 -14.64 -15.12 15.36
C GLY A 344 -14.46 -14.84 13.88
N ARG A 345 -15.36 -14.10 13.26
CA ARG A 345 -15.31 -13.73 11.83
C ARG A 345 -15.46 -12.23 11.67
N ILE A 346 -14.57 -11.63 10.88
CA ILE A 346 -14.76 -10.24 10.45
C ILE A 346 -15.91 -10.16 9.44
N ASN A 347 -16.50 -8.98 9.32
CA ASN A 347 -17.51 -8.70 8.31
C ASN A 347 -17.00 -7.68 7.29
N LEU A 348 -17.39 -7.89 6.04
CA LEU A 348 -17.43 -6.83 5.05
C LEU A 348 -18.61 -5.92 5.36
N LEU A 349 -18.38 -4.63 5.47
CA LEU A 349 -19.40 -3.62 5.72
C LEU A 349 -19.52 -2.73 4.48
N VAL A 350 -20.74 -2.58 3.98
CA VAL A 350 -21.05 -1.68 2.88
C VAL A 350 -22.03 -0.62 3.36
N TYR A 351 -21.67 0.66 3.15
CA TYR A 351 -22.48 1.81 3.56
C TYR A 351 -22.86 2.68 2.37
N GLN A 352 -24.06 3.28 2.45
CA GLN A 352 -24.46 4.38 1.57
C GLN A 352 -23.58 5.62 1.79
N ARG A 353 -23.07 6.21 0.72
CA ARG A 353 -22.23 7.42 0.76
C ARG A 353 -23.00 8.72 0.94
N ARG A 354 -24.25 8.75 0.52
CA ARG A 354 -25.06 9.99 0.48
C ARG A 354 -25.03 10.74 1.81
N GLN A 355 -24.98 12.08 1.74
CA GLN A 355 -24.98 12.93 2.93
C GLN A 355 -26.23 12.74 3.75
N GLU A 356 -27.39 12.83 3.09
CA GLU A 356 -28.69 12.62 3.69
C GLU A 356 -29.21 11.24 3.30
N PHE A 357 -29.57 10.46 4.28
CA PHE A 357 -30.09 9.12 4.10
C PHE A 357 -31.08 8.81 5.22
N GLU A 358 -32.24 8.29 4.88
CA GLU A 358 -33.24 7.83 5.84
C GLU A 358 -33.09 6.32 6.08
N GLY A 359 -33.11 5.89 7.35
CA GLY A 359 -32.93 4.50 7.75
C GLY A 359 -31.49 4.13 8.09
N SER A 360 -31.14 2.85 7.95
CA SER A 360 -29.78 2.36 8.18
C SER A 360 -28.89 2.68 6.99
N ARG A 361 -27.76 3.35 7.24
CA ARG A 361 -26.74 3.59 6.20
C ARG A 361 -26.05 2.29 5.76
N GLN A 362 -25.96 1.32 6.66
CA GLN A 362 -25.38 0.01 6.39
C GLN A 362 -26.30 -0.82 5.50
N ILE A 363 -25.85 -1.14 4.28
CA ILE A 363 -26.52 -1.99 3.29
C ILE A 363 -26.37 -3.45 3.68
N CYS A 364 -25.14 -3.87 3.99
CA CYS A 364 -24.88 -5.21 4.47
C CYS A 364 -23.70 -5.26 5.45
N ALA A 365 -23.73 -6.30 6.30
CA ALA A 365 -22.58 -6.82 7.04
C ALA A 365 -22.45 -8.29 6.66
N MET A 366 -21.48 -8.63 5.81
CA MET A 366 -21.29 -9.97 5.28
C MET A 366 -20.13 -10.66 6.01
N PRO A 367 -20.38 -11.74 6.78
CA PRO A 367 -19.30 -12.48 7.43
C PRO A 367 -18.32 -13.07 6.41
N LEU A 368 -17.02 -12.84 6.64
CA LEU A 368 -15.94 -13.25 5.73
C LEU A 368 -15.25 -14.51 6.25
N PHE A 369 -14.81 -15.38 5.34
CA PHE A 369 -13.94 -16.54 5.57
C PHE A 369 -14.46 -17.51 6.64
N ASP A 370 -13.56 -18.30 7.25
CA ASP A 370 -13.90 -19.32 8.23
C ASP A 370 -13.83 -18.77 9.67
N ASP A 371 -14.60 -19.34 10.58
CA ASP A 371 -14.61 -18.94 11.99
C ASP A 371 -13.23 -19.10 12.63
N ASN A 372 -12.79 -18.09 13.38
CA ASN A 372 -11.46 -17.97 13.99
C ASN A 372 -10.26 -17.98 13.01
N HIS A 373 -10.52 -17.93 11.69
CA HIS A 373 -9.53 -17.80 10.63
C HIS A 373 -9.91 -16.68 9.65
N SER A 374 -10.36 -15.57 10.19
CA SER A 374 -10.92 -14.47 9.45
C SER A 374 -10.31 -13.15 9.91
N VAL A 375 -9.41 -12.62 9.11
CA VAL A 375 -8.66 -11.37 9.35
C VAL A 375 -8.30 -10.76 8.01
N THR A 376 -8.36 -9.44 7.88
CA THR A 376 -7.70 -8.73 6.79
C THR A 376 -7.16 -7.39 7.25
N ASP A 377 -5.97 -7.04 6.77
CA ASP A 377 -5.32 -5.75 6.95
C ASP A 377 -4.96 -5.12 5.58
N ASN A 378 -5.49 -5.69 4.51
CA ASN A 378 -5.32 -5.21 3.14
C ASN A 378 -6.59 -4.57 2.62
N SER A 379 -6.41 -3.52 1.80
CA SER A 379 -7.53 -2.94 1.07
C SER A 379 -8.08 -3.93 0.06
N MET A 380 -9.35 -3.77 -0.21
CA MET A 380 -10.08 -4.59 -1.16
C MET A 380 -10.10 -3.96 -2.55
N ILE A 381 -10.21 -4.77 -3.57
CA ILE A 381 -10.62 -4.30 -4.90
C ILE A 381 -12.12 -4.06 -4.85
N ALA A 382 -12.60 -2.85 -5.17
CA ALA A 382 -14.03 -2.62 -5.25
C ALA A 382 -14.41 -1.57 -6.29
N PHE A 383 -15.48 -1.85 -7.04
CA PHE A 383 -16.03 -0.95 -8.04
C PHE A 383 -17.49 -1.32 -8.34
N ASN A 384 -18.27 -0.37 -8.83
CA ASN A 384 -19.69 -0.56 -9.13
C ASN A 384 -20.44 -1.22 -7.96
N HIS A 385 -20.73 -2.51 -8.02
CA HIS A 385 -21.40 -3.29 -7.00
C HIS A 385 -20.55 -4.45 -6.47
N SER A 386 -19.31 -4.59 -6.91
CA SER A 386 -18.48 -5.78 -6.70
C SER A 386 -17.28 -5.50 -5.81
N ILE A 387 -16.98 -6.42 -4.90
CA ILE A 387 -15.87 -6.35 -3.96
C ILE A 387 -15.09 -7.67 -4.01
N LEU A 388 -13.76 -7.59 -4.12
CA LEU A 388 -12.84 -8.73 -3.94
C LEU A 388 -12.00 -8.47 -2.71
N ILE A 389 -11.90 -9.47 -1.83
CA ILE A 389 -11.17 -9.37 -0.58
C ILE A 389 -10.40 -10.65 -0.27
N GLU A 390 -9.22 -10.51 0.32
CA GLU A 390 -8.35 -11.60 0.72
C GLU A 390 -8.21 -11.75 2.24
N ASN A 391 -7.77 -12.93 2.68
CA ASN A 391 -7.64 -13.33 4.08
C ASN A 391 -6.17 -13.30 4.52
N ASN A 392 -5.87 -12.55 5.60
CA ASN A 392 -4.55 -12.49 6.23
C ASN A 392 -4.40 -13.40 7.46
N ALA A 393 -5.43 -14.16 7.85
CA ALA A 393 -5.43 -14.89 9.12
C ALA A 393 -4.20 -15.78 9.27
N GLY A 394 -3.49 -15.61 10.39
CA GLY A 394 -2.25 -16.34 10.69
C GLY A 394 -0.97 -15.74 10.09
N TYR A 395 -1.04 -14.76 9.20
CA TYR A 395 0.14 -14.06 8.70
C TYR A 395 0.60 -13.00 9.72
N THR A 396 1.88 -12.97 10.03
CA THR A 396 2.44 -12.01 10.99
C THR A 396 3.28 -10.92 10.34
N SER A 397 4.32 -11.28 9.63
CA SER A 397 5.11 -10.39 8.75
C SER A 397 6.29 -11.16 8.15
N ALA A 398 6.89 -10.62 7.08
CA ALA A 398 8.13 -11.14 6.50
C ALA A 398 9.32 -11.14 7.47
N TYR A 399 9.26 -10.33 8.52
CA TYR A 399 10.36 -10.14 9.49
C TYR A 399 10.18 -10.96 10.76
N ALA A 400 8.96 -11.41 11.06
CA ALA A 400 8.67 -12.32 12.16
C ALA A 400 8.95 -13.78 11.79
N GLN A 401 8.91 -14.64 12.78
CA GLN A 401 8.85 -16.08 12.55
C GLN A 401 7.42 -16.44 12.15
N GLN A 402 7.24 -16.93 10.94
CA GLN A 402 5.94 -17.27 10.37
C GLN A 402 5.74 -18.79 10.37
N GLU A 403 4.60 -19.21 10.85
CA GLU A 403 4.12 -20.60 10.72
C GLU A 403 3.22 -20.72 9.49
N TRP A 404 3.81 -20.96 8.34
CA TRP A 404 3.12 -20.92 7.04
C TRP A 404 1.95 -21.87 6.92
N ASP A 405 1.99 -23.01 7.60
CA ASP A 405 0.92 -24.01 7.57
C ASP A 405 -0.35 -23.52 8.28
N THR A 406 -0.23 -22.55 9.21
CA THR A 406 -1.35 -21.94 9.93
C THR A 406 -1.91 -20.72 9.23
N THR A 407 -1.26 -20.22 8.18
CA THR A 407 -1.77 -19.09 7.40
C THR A 407 -2.96 -19.55 6.56
N ALA A 408 -4.12 -18.98 6.84
CA ALA A 408 -5.35 -19.32 6.13
C ALA A 408 -5.33 -18.83 4.68
N GLY A 409 -6.02 -19.54 3.82
CA GLY A 409 -6.37 -19.07 2.49
C GLY A 409 -7.72 -18.36 2.48
N GLY A 410 -8.04 -17.83 1.35
CA GLY A 410 -9.35 -17.27 1.06
C GLY A 410 -9.25 -15.97 0.30
N ILE A 411 -9.87 -15.95 -0.87
CA ILE A 411 -10.19 -14.75 -1.64
C ILE A 411 -11.67 -14.87 -1.98
N MET A 412 -12.44 -13.83 -1.70
CA MET A 412 -13.89 -13.84 -1.94
C MET A 412 -14.28 -12.71 -2.88
N ARG A 413 -15.23 -12.97 -3.76
CA ARG A 413 -15.99 -11.94 -4.44
C ARG A 413 -17.39 -11.86 -3.82
N ILE A 414 -17.78 -10.62 -3.48
CA ILE A 414 -19.06 -10.28 -2.89
C ILE A 414 -19.65 -9.15 -3.72
N ASP A 415 -20.91 -9.30 -4.14
CA ASP A 415 -21.60 -8.26 -4.87
C ASP A 415 -22.76 -7.70 -4.04
N VAL A 416 -22.95 -6.38 -4.06
CA VAL A 416 -24.13 -5.70 -3.51
C VAL A 416 -25.30 -5.98 -4.43
N ARG A 417 -26.45 -6.38 -3.87
CA ARG A 417 -27.66 -6.62 -4.66
C ARG A 417 -28.19 -5.34 -5.28
N GLU A 418 -28.73 -5.44 -6.49
CA GLU A 418 -29.27 -4.29 -7.22
C GLU A 418 -30.40 -3.55 -6.47
N ASP A 419 -31.16 -4.27 -5.67
CA ASP A 419 -32.25 -3.71 -4.85
C ASP A 419 -31.77 -3.18 -3.48
N GLU A 420 -30.46 -3.17 -3.24
CA GLU A 420 -29.81 -2.75 -1.98
C GLU A 420 -30.29 -3.54 -0.73
N SER A 421 -30.91 -4.70 -0.90
CA SER A 421 -31.42 -5.52 0.22
C SER A 421 -30.33 -6.29 0.97
N GLY A 422 -29.08 -6.21 0.53
CA GLY A 422 -27.92 -6.90 1.12
C GLY A 422 -26.84 -7.21 0.09
N CYS A 423 -26.00 -8.18 0.43
CA CYS A 423 -24.88 -8.63 -0.41
C CYS A 423 -24.93 -10.16 -0.59
N ASP A 424 -24.35 -10.64 -1.69
CA ASP A 424 -24.21 -12.06 -1.98
C ASP A 424 -22.76 -12.43 -2.24
N VAL A 425 -22.33 -13.60 -1.72
CA VAL A 425 -21.05 -14.21 -2.09
C VAL A 425 -21.19 -14.82 -3.49
N ILE A 426 -20.41 -14.36 -4.43
CA ILE A 426 -20.43 -14.84 -5.81
C ILE A 426 -19.52 -16.05 -5.97
N TRP A 427 -18.29 -15.96 -5.42
CA TRP A 427 -17.36 -17.08 -5.39
C TRP A 427 -16.37 -16.95 -4.24
N HIS A 428 -15.73 -18.08 -3.90
CA HIS A 428 -14.67 -18.19 -2.91
C HIS A 428 -13.54 -19.05 -3.48
N SER A 429 -12.31 -18.50 -3.50
CA SER A 429 -11.09 -19.20 -3.85
C SER A 429 -10.29 -19.56 -2.60
N GLN A 430 -9.61 -20.71 -2.61
CA GLN A 430 -8.75 -21.19 -1.51
C GLN A 430 -7.30 -20.73 -1.64
N GLU A 431 -6.99 -19.88 -2.59
CA GLU A 431 -5.63 -19.33 -2.74
C GLU A 431 -5.20 -18.59 -1.47
N ARG A 432 -3.93 -18.78 -1.10
CA ARG A 432 -3.34 -18.14 0.07
C ARG A 432 -2.57 -16.90 -0.37
N SER A 433 -3.18 -15.74 -0.17
CA SER A 433 -2.63 -14.41 -0.49
C SER A 433 -2.61 -13.57 0.79
N PRO A 434 -1.55 -13.66 1.61
CA PRO A 434 -1.62 -13.19 2.99
C PRO A 434 -1.41 -11.69 3.16
N SER A 435 -0.90 -10.97 2.17
CA SER A 435 -0.42 -9.62 2.45
C SER A 435 -0.29 -8.68 1.25
N VAL A 436 -0.77 -9.04 0.07
CA VAL A 436 -0.65 -8.14 -1.08
C VAL A 436 -1.79 -7.12 -1.10
N VAL A 437 -1.53 -5.89 -1.56
CA VAL A 437 -2.59 -5.02 -2.08
C VAL A 437 -2.84 -5.43 -3.53
N PRO A 438 -3.92 -6.20 -3.82
CA PRO A 438 -4.15 -6.80 -5.13
C PRO A 438 -4.58 -5.76 -6.17
N LYS A 439 -4.61 -6.14 -7.44
CA LYS A 439 -5.12 -5.29 -8.53
C LYS A 439 -6.01 -6.09 -9.48
N LEU A 440 -7.06 -5.45 -9.96
CA LEU A 440 -7.91 -5.95 -11.03
C LEU A 440 -7.60 -5.21 -12.33
N SER A 441 -7.33 -5.95 -13.40
CA SER A 441 -7.29 -5.39 -14.75
C SER A 441 -8.68 -5.37 -15.35
N ALA A 442 -9.23 -4.21 -15.61
CA ALA A 442 -10.52 -4.09 -16.30
C ALA A 442 -10.41 -4.57 -17.76
N LEU A 443 -9.28 -4.29 -18.42
CA LEU A 443 -9.07 -4.73 -19.81
C LEU A 443 -9.00 -6.25 -19.95
N ASN A 444 -8.40 -6.94 -18.97
CA ASN A 444 -8.22 -8.40 -19.03
C ASN A 444 -9.34 -9.18 -18.34
N GLY A 445 -10.06 -8.58 -17.38
CA GLY A 445 -11.00 -9.30 -16.51
C GLY A 445 -10.29 -10.27 -15.55
N LEU A 446 -9.04 -9.96 -15.18
CA LEU A 446 -8.22 -10.76 -14.29
C LEU A 446 -7.88 -9.98 -13.02
N ALA A 447 -8.08 -10.61 -11.86
CA ALA A 447 -7.60 -10.12 -10.58
C ALA A 447 -6.24 -10.77 -10.26
N TYR A 448 -5.25 -9.94 -9.97
CA TYR A 448 -3.89 -10.38 -9.67
C TYR A 448 -3.64 -10.30 -8.19
N PHE A 449 -3.17 -11.42 -7.65
CA PHE A 449 -2.79 -11.60 -6.26
C PHE A 449 -1.35 -12.10 -6.16
N TYR A 450 -0.78 -12.00 -4.98
CA TYR A 450 0.54 -12.56 -4.70
C TYR A 450 0.39 -13.67 -3.68
N THR A 451 0.47 -14.90 -4.15
CA THR A 451 0.16 -16.09 -3.37
C THR A 451 1.41 -16.87 -3.01
N PHE A 452 1.29 -17.78 -2.06
CA PHE A 452 2.39 -18.66 -1.69
C PHE A 452 1.99 -20.14 -1.59
N ALA A 453 3.01 -21.01 -1.69
CA ALA A 453 2.89 -22.42 -1.41
C ALA A 453 4.10 -22.92 -0.60
N THR A 454 3.84 -23.67 0.47
CA THR A 454 4.88 -24.33 1.25
C THR A 454 5.41 -25.55 0.48
N GLN A 455 6.72 -25.64 0.36
CA GLN A 455 7.39 -26.77 -0.29
C GLN A 455 7.71 -27.89 0.72
N ALA A 456 8.05 -29.08 0.23
CA ALA A 456 8.35 -30.23 1.05
C ALA A 456 9.57 -30.04 1.99
N ASP A 457 10.47 -29.12 1.66
CA ASP A 457 11.63 -28.75 2.47
C ASP A 457 11.34 -27.61 3.47
N GLY A 458 10.06 -27.19 3.57
CA GLY A 458 9.62 -26.08 4.43
C GLY A 458 9.90 -24.69 3.88
N GLN A 459 10.49 -24.55 2.71
CA GLN A 459 10.63 -23.25 2.04
C GLN A 459 9.31 -22.81 1.45
N VAL A 460 9.16 -21.51 1.22
CA VAL A 460 7.95 -20.91 0.66
C VAL A 460 8.23 -20.39 -0.73
N ALA A 461 7.47 -20.89 -1.70
CA ALA A 461 7.48 -20.41 -3.07
C ALA A 461 6.39 -19.33 -3.24
N TRP A 462 6.73 -18.23 -3.87
CA TRP A 462 5.87 -17.07 -4.09
C TRP A 462 5.48 -16.94 -5.56
N TYR A 463 4.22 -16.58 -5.81
CA TYR A 463 3.67 -16.55 -7.16
C TYR A 463 2.86 -15.29 -7.40
N LEU A 464 3.06 -14.66 -8.57
CA LEU A 464 2.01 -13.82 -9.15
C LEU A 464 0.91 -14.76 -9.62
N THR A 465 -0.30 -14.56 -9.12
CA THR A 465 -1.46 -15.43 -9.39
C THR A 465 -2.58 -14.61 -10.01
N ALA A 466 -3.06 -15.04 -11.17
CA ALA A 466 -4.17 -14.42 -11.86
C ALA A 466 -5.45 -15.26 -11.68
N LEU A 467 -6.50 -14.64 -11.17
CA LEU A 467 -7.83 -15.22 -11.02
C LEU A 467 -8.78 -14.55 -12.03
N ASP A 468 -9.59 -15.38 -12.67
CA ASP A 468 -10.71 -14.90 -13.47
C ASP A 468 -11.73 -14.17 -12.57
N TYR A 469 -12.03 -12.91 -12.89
CA TYR A 469 -12.90 -12.08 -12.09
C TYR A 469 -14.33 -12.64 -11.96
N VAL A 470 -14.84 -13.26 -13.02
CA VAL A 470 -16.23 -13.74 -13.05
C VAL A 470 -16.39 -15.01 -12.22
N THR A 471 -15.44 -15.94 -12.33
CA THR A 471 -15.57 -17.28 -11.77
C THR A 471 -14.74 -17.54 -10.52
N GLY A 472 -13.72 -16.70 -10.23
CA GLY A 472 -12.74 -16.92 -9.17
C GLY A 472 -11.74 -18.06 -9.48
N ALA A 473 -11.77 -18.62 -10.67
CA ALA A 473 -10.86 -19.69 -11.07
C ALA A 473 -9.44 -19.16 -11.27
N THR A 474 -8.45 -19.85 -10.69
CA THR A 474 -7.04 -19.58 -10.96
C THR A 474 -6.73 -19.90 -12.42
N GLN A 475 -6.35 -18.92 -13.21
CA GLN A 475 -5.95 -19.08 -14.60
C GLN A 475 -4.51 -19.54 -14.69
N PHE A 476 -3.61 -18.81 -14.04
CA PHE A 476 -2.20 -19.17 -13.97
C PHE A 476 -1.52 -18.61 -12.72
N LYS A 477 -0.34 -19.19 -12.45
CA LYS A 477 0.62 -18.71 -11.46
C LYS A 477 2.01 -18.64 -12.08
N VAL A 478 2.73 -17.56 -11.79
CA VAL A 478 4.12 -17.36 -12.20
C VAL A 478 5.00 -17.35 -10.97
N LEU A 479 5.94 -18.29 -10.85
CA LEU A 479 6.91 -18.31 -9.75
C LEU A 479 7.79 -17.06 -9.80
N THR A 480 7.76 -16.26 -8.75
CA THR A 480 8.60 -15.07 -8.62
C THR A 480 9.90 -15.37 -7.86
N GLY A 481 9.86 -16.32 -6.95
CA GLY A 481 11.02 -16.78 -6.21
C GLY A 481 10.67 -17.60 -4.97
N VAL A 482 11.70 -18.00 -4.23
CA VAL A 482 11.61 -18.86 -3.05
C VAL A 482 12.25 -18.18 -1.85
N GLY A 483 11.61 -18.29 -0.69
CA GLY A 483 12.11 -17.82 0.60
C GLY A 483 11.67 -16.40 0.97
N LYS A 484 12.10 -15.96 2.16
CA LYS A 484 11.66 -14.71 2.81
C LYS A 484 11.94 -13.45 2.01
N ALA A 485 12.94 -13.44 1.13
CA ALA A 485 13.26 -12.26 0.34
C ALA A 485 12.14 -11.90 -0.66
N PHE A 486 11.36 -12.89 -1.07
CA PHE A 486 10.24 -12.74 -1.98
C PHE A 486 8.88 -12.58 -1.27
N ASP A 487 8.83 -12.63 0.06
CA ASP A 487 7.63 -12.29 0.82
C ASP A 487 7.18 -10.87 0.47
N ASN A 488 5.90 -10.69 0.23
CA ASN A 488 5.34 -9.40 -0.19
C ASN A 488 5.21 -8.39 0.97
N ASN A 489 4.82 -8.84 2.15
CA ASN A 489 4.78 -8.05 3.39
C ASN A 489 4.03 -6.71 3.24
N TRP A 490 2.76 -6.76 2.85
CA TRP A 490 1.84 -5.62 2.63
C TRP A 490 2.29 -4.62 1.55
N ALA A 491 3.22 -5.00 0.68
CA ALA A 491 3.54 -4.18 -0.48
C ALA A 491 2.45 -4.29 -1.56
N PRO A 492 2.27 -3.28 -2.39
CA PRO A 492 1.32 -3.36 -3.48
C PRO A 492 1.84 -4.23 -4.63
N LEU A 493 0.90 -4.84 -5.32
CA LEU A 493 1.02 -5.19 -6.71
C LEU A 493 0.54 -3.98 -7.52
N THR A 494 1.16 -3.69 -8.65
CA THR A 494 0.66 -2.65 -9.56
C THR A 494 0.81 -3.12 -11.01
N LEU A 495 -0.10 -2.65 -11.87
CA LEU A 495 -0.08 -2.95 -13.31
C LEU A 495 0.38 -1.71 -14.05
N ALA A 496 1.42 -1.85 -14.85
CA ALA A 496 1.95 -0.75 -15.65
C ALA A 496 1.12 -0.52 -16.92
N PRO A 497 1.17 0.70 -17.48
CA PRO A 497 0.52 0.98 -18.76
C PRO A 497 0.98 0.09 -19.94
N ASP A 498 2.16 -0.51 -19.83
CA ASP A 498 2.73 -1.44 -20.83
C ASP A 498 2.34 -2.92 -20.58
N GLY A 499 1.42 -3.18 -19.65
CA GLY A 499 0.96 -4.52 -19.29
C GLY A 499 1.88 -5.30 -18.35
N THR A 500 2.94 -4.69 -17.82
CA THR A 500 3.82 -5.33 -16.83
C THR A 500 3.19 -5.28 -15.44
N ALA A 501 3.16 -6.42 -14.73
CA ALA A 501 2.85 -6.46 -13.30
C ALA A 501 4.13 -6.27 -12.49
N TYR A 502 4.12 -5.33 -11.55
CA TYR A 502 5.21 -5.13 -10.59
C TYR A 502 4.75 -5.51 -9.18
N VAL A 503 5.60 -6.21 -8.47
CA VAL A 503 5.32 -6.66 -7.10
C VAL A 503 6.46 -6.23 -6.19
N GLY A 504 6.14 -5.43 -5.18
CA GLY A 504 7.06 -5.14 -4.08
C GLY A 504 7.24 -6.39 -3.21
N THR A 505 8.47 -6.63 -2.79
CA THR A 505 8.81 -7.72 -1.87
C THR A 505 9.61 -7.19 -0.68
N SER A 506 9.75 -7.99 0.37
CA SER A 506 10.50 -7.59 1.57
C SER A 506 11.96 -7.20 1.28
N LYS A 507 12.53 -7.69 0.17
CA LYS A 507 13.93 -7.43 -0.23
C LYS A 507 14.07 -6.89 -1.65
N GLY A 508 13.03 -6.28 -2.21
CA GLY A 508 13.16 -5.67 -3.53
C GLY A 508 11.87 -5.60 -4.34
N LEU A 509 12.00 -5.81 -5.64
CA LEU A 509 10.97 -5.62 -6.63
C LEU A 509 11.05 -6.69 -7.72
N VAL A 510 9.91 -7.18 -8.19
CA VAL A 510 9.78 -8.11 -9.32
C VAL A 510 8.91 -7.48 -10.40
N GLY A 511 9.33 -7.56 -11.66
CA GLY A 511 8.53 -7.20 -12.83
C GLY A 511 8.22 -8.44 -13.68
N ILE A 512 6.98 -8.59 -14.15
CA ILE A 512 6.49 -9.75 -14.89
C ILE A 512 5.61 -9.27 -16.04
N TRP A 513 5.86 -9.76 -17.26
CA TRP A 513 5.07 -9.39 -18.45
C TRP A 513 5.00 -10.53 -19.46
N ASP A 514 4.06 -10.45 -20.38
CA ASP A 514 4.02 -11.34 -21.54
C ASP A 514 5.12 -10.96 -22.54
N GLY A 515 5.88 -11.95 -22.99
CA GLY A 515 6.86 -11.76 -24.07
C GLY A 515 6.18 -11.71 -25.45
N ASP A 516 6.92 -11.21 -26.42
CA ASP A 516 6.49 -11.17 -27.83
C ASP A 516 6.33 -12.57 -28.44
#